data_3dd7747dfb17149dee386f2328b785ac
#
_entry.id   3dd7747dfb17149dee386f2328b785ac
#
_cell.length_a   1.000
_cell.length_b   1.000
_cell.length_c   1.000
_cell.angle_alpha   90.00
_cell.angle_beta   90.00
_cell.angle_gamma   90.00
#
_symmetry.space_group_name_H-M   'P 1'
#
loop_
_entity.id
_entity.type
_entity.pdbx_description
1 polymer ?
#
loop_
_entity_poly.entity_id
_entity_poly.type
_entity_poly.pdbx_seq_one_letter_code
_entity_poly.pdbx_strand_id
1 'polypeptide(L)'
;YAGRPCPYCPRMVADSAKGPRPSLTETLFVLFLRLVAVAALWFAVQYWAMLTGLSVEGKGRFDLLPPAWKAAATALAVLFPVAAVGLWLLVSWGRVIWLIAAATEIAMHELYPSIFGINRLLVLMHLAVAALFVLFRLALFIPLRRQARARLSPVTRCLQRRPK
;
A
#
# COMPACT_ATOMS: atom_id res chain seq x y z
N TYR A 1 15.99 -6.63 55.52
CA TYR A 1 15.04 -5.92 54.64
C TYR A 1 14.62 -6.88 53.49
N ALA A 2 13.57 -7.66 53.75
CA ALA A 2 12.98 -8.56 52.75
C ALA A 2 12.15 -7.72 51.76
N GLY A 3 12.60 -7.68 50.52
CA GLY A 3 11.90 -7.00 49.42
C GLY A 3 10.51 -7.60 49.22
N ARG A 4 9.46 -6.83 49.43
CA ARG A 4 8.10 -7.23 49.10
C ARG A 4 7.99 -7.40 47.56
N PRO A 5 7.53 -8.55 47.05
CA PRO A 5 7.33 -8.72 45.62
C PRO A 5 6.28 -7.73 45.14
N CYS A 6 6.58 -6.99 44.07
CA CYS A 6 5.61 -6.13 43.41
C CYS A 6 4.37 -6.94 43.02
N PRO A 7 3.15 -6.63 43.49
CA PRO A 7 1.94 -7.39 43.18
C PRO A 7 1.48 -7.28 41.74
N TYR A 8 2.22 -6.58 40.88
CA TYR A 8 1.85 -6.30 39.50
C TYR A 8 2.61 -7.12 38.44
N CYS A 9 3.65 -7.89 38.83
CA CYS A 9 4.46 -8.64 37.85
C CYS A 9 3.85 -9.93 37.25
N PRO A 10 2.97 -10.71 37.90
CA PRO A 10 2.50 -11.95 37.34
C PRO A 10 1.43 -11.78 36.25
N ARG A 11 0.68 -10.67 36.26
CA ARG A 11 -0.42 -10.47 35.29
C ARG A 11 0.01 -10.00 33.90
N MET A 12 1.15 -9.34 33.80
CA MET A 12 1.64 -8.87 32.49
C MET A 12 2.18 -9.98 31.59
N VAL A 13 2.63 -11.10 32.14
CA VAL A 13 3.20 -12.20 31.34
C VAL A 13 2.11 -13.11 30.76
N ALA A 14 0.97 -13.24 31.44
CA ALA A 14 -0.13 -14.10 30.97
C ALA A 14 -0.98 -13.44 29.86
N ASP A 15 -1.09 -12.08 29.82
CA ASP A 15 -1.86 -11.38 28.80
C ASP A 15 -1.10 -11.21 27.46
N SER A 16 0.22 -11.42 27.45
CA SER A 16 1.04 -11.35 26.22
C SER A 16 0.89 -12.58 25.29
N ALA A 17 0.29 -13.67 25.78
CA ALA A 17 0.14 -14.91 25.00
C ALA A 17 -1.07 -14.88 24.05
N LYS A 18 -2.02 -13.96 24.23
CA LYS A 18 -3.15 -13.78 23.32
C LYS A 18 -2.82 -12.62 22.40
N GLY A 19 -2.21 -12.92 21.25
CA GLY A 19 -1.99 -11.93 20.19
C GLY A 19 -3.29 -11.18 19.92
N PRO A 20 -3.26 -9.84 19.76
CA PRO A 20 -4.45 -9.06 19.50
C PRO A 20 -5.12 -9.62 18.24
N ARG A 21 -6.41 -9.96 18.34
CA ARG A 21 -7.20 -10.38 17.18
C ARG A 21 -7.10 -9.26 16.13
N PRO A 22 -6.81 -9.60 14.85
CA PRO A 22 -6.72 -8.57 13.81
C PRO A 22 -8.04 -7.79 13.79
N SER A 23 -7.94 -6.46 13.82
CA SER A 23 -9.12 -5.61 13.72
C SER A 23 -9.75 -5.78 12.33
N LEU A 24 -11.06 -5.60 12.22
CA LEU A 24 -11.75 -5.62 10.93
C LEU A 24 -11.08 -4.69 9.92
N THR A 25 -10.60 -3.54 10.37
CA THR A 25 -9.87 -2.57 9.53
C THR A 25 -8.57 -3.14 8.98
N GLU A 26 -7.81 -3.90 9.78
CA GLU A 26 -6.58 -4.57 9.32
C GLU A 26 -6.88 -5.63 8.27
N THR A 27 -7.92 -6.45 8.50
CA THR A 27 -8.35 -7.48 7.55
C THR A 27 -8.82 -6.86 6.23
N LEU A 28 -9.62 -5.79 6.29
CA LEU A 28 -10.09 -5.06 5.11
C LEU A 28 -8.92 -4.41 4.36
N PHE A 29 -7.93 -3.87 5.06
CA PHE A 29 -6.75 -3.29 4.44
C PHE A 29 -5.91 -4.34 3.71
N VAL A 30 -5.72 -5.53 4.29
CA VAL A 30 -5.02 -6.64 3.64
C VAL A 30 -5.78 -7.11 2.40
N LEU A 31 -7.12 -7.25 2.48
CA LEU A 31 -7.95 -7.61 1.35
C LEU A 31 -7.84 -6.56 0.23
N PHE A 32 -7.92 -5.28 0.58
CA PHE A 32 -7.76 -4.18 -0.36
C PHE A 32 -6.41 -4.25 -1.09
N LEU A 33 -5.29 -4.46 -0.37
CA LEU A 33 -3.97 -4.59 -0.99
C LEU A 33 -3.87 -5.79 -1.94
N ARG A 34 -4.52 -6.91 -1.62
CA ARG A 34 -4.59 -8.07 -2.52
C ARG A 34 -5.41 -7.80 -3.78
N LEU A 35 -6.52 -7.08 -3.66
CA LEU A 35 -7.30 -6.66 -4.82
C LEU A 35 -6.49 -5.73 -5.73
N VAL A 36 -5.76 -4.77 -5.15
CA VAL A 36 -4.85 -3.91 -5.92
C VAL A 36 -3.72 -4.71 -6.57
N ALA A 37 -3.19 -5.74 -5.89
CA ALA A 37 -2.18 -6.64 -6.47
C ALA A 37 -2.71 -7.41 -7.70
N VAL A 38 -3.95 -7.91 -7.63
CA VAL A 38 -4.60 -8.58 -8.78
C VAL A 38 -4.83 -7.60 -9.92
N ALA A 39 -5.29 -6.38 -9.64
CA ALA A 39 -5.43 -5.34 -10.65
C ALA A 39 -4.09 -4.96 -11.29
N ALA A 40 -3.02 -4.82 -10.48
CA ALA A 40 -1.67 -4.56 -10.98
C ALA A 40 -1.15 -5.70 -11.88
N LEU A 41 -1.44 -6.95 -11.51
CA LEU A 41 -1.12 -8.10 -12.34
C LEU A 41 -1.88 -8.08 -13.68
N TRP A 42 -3.15 -7.68 -13.66
CA TRP A 42 -3.93 -7.50 -14.89
C TRP A 42 -3.31 -6.45 -15.81
N PHE A 43 -2.90 -5.29 -15.30
CA PHE A 43 -2.17 -4.29 -16.08
C PHE A 43 -0.84 -4.83 -16.61
N ALA A 44 -0.10 -5.57 -15.78
CA ALA A 44 1.12 -6.24 -16.20
C ALA A 44 0.90 -7.10 -17.45
N VAL A 45 -0.14 -7.96 -17.43
CA VAL A 45 -0.50 -8.82 -18.56
C VAL A 45 -0.85 -8.00 -19.80
N GLN A 46 -1.58 -6.88 -19.65
CA GLN A 46 -1.92 -6.00 -20.78
C GLN A 46 -0.66 -5.38 -21.42
N TYR A 47 0.29 -4.88 -20.62
CA TYR A 47 1.55 -4.35 -21.14
C TYR A 47 2.41 -5.46 -21.79
N TRP A 48 2.46 -6.65 -21.21
CA TRP A 48 3.14 -7.79 -21.81
C TRP A 48 2.49 -8.23 -23.13
N ALA A 49 1.16 -8.29 -23.19
CA ALA A 49 0.44 -8.59 -24.42
C ALA A 49 0.75 -7.56 -25.53
N MET A 50 0.86 -6.28 -25.17
CA MET A 50 1.25 -5.22 -26.09
C MET A 50 2.70 -5.38 -26.59
N LEU A 51 3.65 -5.73 -25.70
CA LEU A 51 5.05 -5.95 -26.07
C LEU A 51 5.23 -7.16 -27.00
N THR A 52 4.45 -8.23 -26.81
CA THR A 52 4.51 -9.46 -27.60
C THR A 52 3.69 -9.38 -28.89
N GLY A 53 2.95 -8.27 -29.10
CA GLY A 53 2.08 -8.09 -30.26
C GLY A 53 0.75 -8.87 -30.19
N LEU A 54 0.45 -9.50 -29.03
CA LEU A 54 -0.79 -10.23 -28.77
C LEU A 54 -1.92 -9.33 -28.26
N SER A 55 -1.96 -8.06 -28.69
CA SER A 55 -3.02 -7.16 -28.22
C SER A 55 -4.39 -7.62 -28.72
N VAL A 56 -5.29 -7.88 -27.77
CA VAL A 56 -6.64 -8.44 -28.00
C VAL A 56 -7.49 -7.52 -28.88
N GLU A 57 -7.16 -6.25 -28.99
CA GLU A 57 -7.90 -5.25 -29.79
C GLU A 57 -7.20 -4.84 -31.10
N GLY A 58 -6.09 -5.46 -31.47
CA GLY A 58 -5.38 -5.14 -32.74
C GLY A 58 -4.74 -3.74 -32.79
N LYS A 59 -4.86 -2.93 -31.74
CA LYS A 59 -4.43 -1.52 -31.70
C LYS A 59 -2.98 -1.29 -31.31
N GLY A 60 -2.20 -2.33 -31.04
CA GLY A 60 -0.87 -2.13 -30.47
C GLY A 60 0.21 -3.03 -31.06
N ARG A 61 0.50 -2.88 -32.36
CA ARG A 61 1.77 -3.41 -32.86
C ARG A 61 2.90 -2.55 -32.29
N PHE A 62 3.70 -3.15 -31.40
CA PHE A 62 4.81 -2.49 -30.70
C PHE A 62 5.79 -1.80 -31.69
N ASP A 63 6.00 -2.39 -32.87
CA ASP A 63 6.88 -1.86 -33.93
C ASP A 63 6.42 -0.49 -34.47
N LEU A 64 5.11 -0.23 -34.46
CA LEU A 64 4.51 1.00 -35.01
C LEU A 64 4.35 2.11 -33.95
N LEU A 65 4.59 1.81 -32.68
CA LEU A 65 4.44 2.78 -31.60
C LEU A 65 5.57 3.80 -31.59
N PRO A 66 5.27 5.08 -31.24
CA PRO A 66 6.30 6.09 -31.01
C PRO A 66 7.32 5.66 -29.97
N PRO A 67 8.58 6.15 -30.01
CA PRO A 67 9.62 5.78 -29.06
C PRO A 67 9.23 6.02 -27.59
N ALA A 68 8.48 7.08 -27.31
CA ALA A 68 7.97 7.40 -25.97
C ALA A 68 7.02 6.29 -25.44
N TRP A 69 6.13 5.77 -26.31
CA TRP A 69 5.25 4.65 -25.98
C TRP A 69 6.03 3.38 -25.69
N LYS A 70 7.06 3.08 -26.50
CA LYS A 70 7.92 1.91 -26.30
C LYS A 70 8.61 1.95 -24.95
N ALA A 71 9.21 3.09 -24.59
CA ALA A 71 9.88 3.28 -23.32
C ALA A 71 8.92 3.16 -22.13
N ALA A 72 7.75 3.80 -22.21
CA ALA A 72 6.75 3.75 -21.15
C ALA A 72 6.18 2.34 -20.97
N ALA A 73 5.81 1.67 -22.05
CA ALA A 73 5.26 0.31 -22.01
C ALA A 73 6.26 -0.70 -21.43
N THR A 74 7.54 -0.63 -21.80
CA THR A 74 8.58 -1.51 -21.23
C THR A 74 8.80 -1.23 -19.75
N ALA A 75 8.82 0.02 -19.32
CA ALA A 75 8.93 0.37 -17.91
C ALA A 75 7.75 -0.16 -17.09
N LEU A 76 6.51 0.05 -17.56
CA LEU A 76 5.31 -0.40 -16.89
C LEU A 76 5.14 -1.92 -16.90
N ALA A 77 5.59 -2.59 -17.97
CA ALA A 77 5.63 -4.05 -18.04
C ALA A 77 6.54 -4.69 -16.98
N VAL A 78 7.51 -3.95 -16.43
CA VAL A 78 8.36 -4.40 -15.32
C VAL A 78 7.78 -3.92 -13.98
N LEU A 79 7.35 -2.67 -13.89
CA LEU A 79 6.88 -2.08 -12.63
C LEU A 79 5.61 -2.75 -12.10
N PHE A 80 4.64 -3.06 -12.96
CA PHE A 80 3.38 -3.65 -12.51
C PHE A 80 3.52 -5.07 -11.95
N PRO A 81 4.22 -6.04 -12.56
CA PRO A 81 4.38 -7.36 -11.97
C PRO A 81 5.19 -7.32 -10.67
N VAL A 82 6.22 -6.47 -10.60
CA VAL A 82 6.99 -6.29 -9.36
C VAL A 82 6.11 -5.69 -8.27
N ALA A 83 5.30 -4.67 -8.59
CA ALA A 83 4.34 -4.11 -7.66
C ALA A 83 3.30 -5.15 -7.21
N ALA A 84 2.77 -5.96 -8.13
CA ALA A 84 1.79 -7.00 -7.83
C ALA A 84 2.34 -8.02 -6.82
N VAL A 85 3.55 -8.53 -7.04
CA VAL A 85 4.22 -9.45 -6.10
C VAL A 85 4.46 -8.78 -4.75
N GLY A 86 4.98 -7.55 -4.73
CA GLY A 86 5.23 -6.82 -3.49
C GLY A 86 3.96 -6.52 -2.68
N LEU A 87 2.86 -6.16 -3.34
CA LEU A 87 1.57 -5.95 -2.69
C LEU A 87 0.96 -7.25 -2.18
N TRP A 88 1.09 -8.35 -2.93
CA TRP A 88 0.61 -9.66 -2.52
C TRP A 88 1.30 -10.16 -1.25
N LEU A 89 2.62 -9.98 -1.18
CA LEU A 89 3.46 -10.30 -0.02
C LEU A 89 3.33 -9.27 1.12
N LEU A 90 2.54 -8.19 0.94
CA LEU A 90 2.33 -7.12 1.93
C LEU A 90 3.61 -6.40 2.38
N VAL A 91 4.67 -6.45 1.57
CA VAL A 91 5.93 -5.78 1.87
C VAL A 91 5.87 -4.28 1.62
N SER A 92 6.67 -3.51 2.36
CA SER A 92 6.61 -2.05 2.32
C SER A 92 6.99 -1.46 0.95
N TRP A 93 7.98 -2.03 0.29
CA TRP A 93 8.45 -1.58 -1.02
C TRP A 93 7.43 -1.81 -2.15
N GLY A 94 6.59 -2.85 -2.07
CA GLY A 94 5.56 -3.12 -3.08
C GLY A 94 4.58 -1.97 -3.25
N ARG A 95 4.21 -1.30 -2.14
CA ARG A 95 3.36 -0.10 -2.16
C ARG A 95 4.03 1.09 -2.85
N VAL A 96 5.33 1.26 -2.64
CA VAL A 96 6.12 2.34 -3.26
C VAL A 96 6.23 2.12 -4.77
N ILE A 97 6.54 0.89 -5.21
CA ILE A 97 6.63 0.55 -6.63
C ILE A 97 5.28 0.72 -7.32
N TRP A 98 4.18 0.31 -6.67
CA TRP A 98 2.85 0.53 -7.21
C TRP A 98 2.53 2.03 -7.37
N LEU A 99 2.89 2.87 -6.39
CA LEU A 99 2.71 4.33 -6.50
C LEU A 99 3.52 4.92 -7.66
N ILE A 100 4.75 4.43 -7.88
CA ILE A 100 5.59 4.86 -9.01
C ILE A 100 4.93 4.46 -10.34
N ALA A 101 4.43 3.22 -10.45
CA ALA A 101 3.74 2.75 -11.65
C ALA A 101 2.48 3.57 -11.93
N ALA A 102 1.63 3.79 -10.92
CA ALA A 102 0.42 4.61 -11.04
C ALA A 102 0.74 6.08 -11.39
N ALA A 103 1.76 6.66 -10.77
CA ALA A 103 2.21 8.01 -11.09
C ALA A 103 2.72 8.12 -12.53
N THR A 104 3.42 7.11 -13.03
CA THR A 104 3.90 7.05 -14.41
C THR A 104 2.71 7.01 -15.37
N GLU A 105 1.69 6.17 -15.14
CA GLU A 105 0.49 6.13 -15.98
C GLU A 105 -0.31 7.44 -15.95
N ILE A 106 -0.48 8.04 -14.79
CA ILE A 106 -1.14 9.34 -14.67
C ILE A 106 -0.34 10.40 -15.44
N ALA A 107 0.98 10.44 -15.29
CA ALA A 107 1.84 11.38 -15.99
C ALA A 107 1.76 11.22 -17.50
N MET A 108 1.71 10.00 -18.01
CA MET A 108 1.55 9.74 -19.45
C MET A 108 0.26 10.35 -20.01
N HIS A 109 -0.86 10.18 -19.32
CA HIS A 109 -2.18 10.59 -19.84
C HIS A 109 -2.52 12.05 -19.55
N GLU A 110 -1.98 12.64 -18.47
CA GLU A 110 -2.27 14.03 -18.09
C GLU A 110 -1.23 15.01 -18.62
N LEU A 111 0.07 14.66 -18.62
CA LEU A 111 1.12 15.58 -19.05
C LEU A 111 1.37 15.51 -20.58
N TYR A 112 1.14 14.34 -21.19
CA TYR A 112 1.41 14.13 -22.60
C TYR A 112 0.21 13.54 -23.36
N PRO A 113 -0.98 14.16 -23.27
CA PRO A 113 -2.20 13.63 -23.88
C PRO A 113 -2.13 13.57 -25.42
N SER A 114 -1.29 14.41 -26.04
CA SER A 114 -1.05 14.43 -27.49
C SER A 114 -0.35 13.15 -27.99
N ILE A 115 0.43 12.49 -27.13
CA ILE A 115 1.20 11.28 -27.48
C ILE A 115 0.46 10.02 -27.04
N PHE A 116 -0.06 10.01 -25.80
CA PHE A 116 -0.62 8.83 -25.14
C PHE A 116 -2.15 8.75 -25.23
N GLY A 117 -2.81 9.83 -25.62
CA GLY A 117 -4.27 9.93 -25.62
C GLY A 117 -4.84 10.23 -24.24
N ILE A 118 -6.12 10.62 -24.21
CA ILE A 118 -6.83 10.97 -22.98
C ILE A 118 -7.58 9.73 -22.48
N ASN A 119 -7.21 9.21 -21.32
CA ASN A 119 -7.94 8.13 -20.65
C ASN A 119 -8.30 8.53 -19.20
N ARG A 120 -9.31 9.39 -19.08
CA ARG A 120 -9.78 9.92 -17.78
C ARG A 120 -10.25 8.83 -16.82
N LEU A 121 -10.83 7.74 -17.35
CA LEU A 121 -11.30 6.64 -16.50
C LEU A 121 -10.12 5.96 -15.78
N LEU A 122 -9.03 5.71 -16.47
CA LEU A 122 -7.82 5.10 -15.93
C LEU A 122 -7.20 5.99 -14.84
N VAL A 123 -7.09 7.30 -15.10
CA VAL A 123 -6.56 8.29 -14.15
C VAL A 123 -7.45 8.34 -12.89
N LEU A 124 -8.78 8.43 -13.06
CA LEU A 124 -9.73 8.44 -11.94
C LEU A 124 -9.64 7.18 -11.10
N MET A 125 -9.49 6.01 -11.74
CA MET A 125 -9.33 4.74 -11.05
C MET A 125 -8.07 4.72 -10.18
N HIS A 126 -6.91 5.15 -10.70
CA HIS A 126 -5.67 5.21 -9.93
C HIS A 126 -5.75 6.21 -8.77
N LEU A 127 -6.37 7.37 -8.99
CA LEU A 127 -6.61 8.37 -7.94
C LEU A 127 -7.55 7.84 -6.85
N ALA A 128 -8.62 7.13 -7.22
CA ALA A 128 -9.55 6.54 -6.26
C ALA A 128 -8.86 5.47 -5.40
N VAL A 129 -8.05 4.60 -6.01
CA VAL A 129 -7.28 3.57 -5.28
C VAL A 129 -6.24 4.23 -4.36
N ALA A 130 -5.53 5.28 -4.81
CA ALA A 130 -4.59 6.03 -3.98
C ALA A 130 -5.29 6.72 -2.80
N ALA A 131 -6.45 7.33 -3.02
CA ALA A 131 -7.25 7.94 -1.95
C ALA A 131 -7.70 6.91 -0.91
N LEU A 132 -8.23 5.75 -1.35
CA LEU A 132 -8.57 4.65 -0.46
C LEU A 132 -7.38 4.15 0.34
N PHE A 133 -6.21 4.02 -0.28
CA PHE A 133 -4.97 3.66 0.40
C PHE A 133 -4.64 4.64 1.53
N VAL A 134 -4.70 5.94 1.26
CA VAL A 134 -4.45 6.99 2.26
C VAL A 134 -5.48 6.92 3.39
N LEU A 135 -6.78 6.75 3.06
CA LEU A 135 -7.84 6.62 4.07
C LEU A 135 -7.60 5.43 5.01
N PHE A 136 -7.27 4.26 4.47
CA PHE A 136 -6.94 3.10 5.29
C PHE A 136 -5.71 3.34 6.17
N ARG A 137 -4.67 3.99 5.65
CA ARG A 137 -3.48 4.34 6.43
C ARG A 137 -3.79 5.28 7.57
N LEU A 138 -4.62 6.29 7.34
CA LEU A 138 -5.08 7.21 8.38
C LEU A 138 -5.94 6.49 9.43
N ALA A 139 -6.89 5.65 8.99
CA ALA A 139 -7.75 4.88 9.88
C ALA A 139 -6.96 3.94 10.79
N LEU A 140 -5.87 3.34 10.31
CA LEU A 140 -4.98 2.48 11.10
C LEU A 140 -4.05 3.28 12.01
N PHE A 141 -3.65 4.49 11.60
CA PHE A 141 -2.69 5.31 12.36
C PHE A 141 -3.31 6.02 13.57
N ILE A 142 -4.60 6.42 13.48
CA ILE A 142 -5.30 7.15 14.53
C ILE A 142 -5.42 6.33 15.85
N PRO A 143 -5.88 5.07 15.84
CA PRO A 143 -5.99 4.28 17.07
C PRO A 143 -4.64 3.97 17.71
N LEU A 144 -3.59 3.75 16.92
CA LEU A 144 -2.23 3.51 17.43
C LEU A 144 -1.70 4.73 18.21
N ARG A 145 -1.91 5.94 17.69
CA ARG A 145 -1.54 7.16 18.42
C ARG A 145 -2.34 7.35 19.71
N ARG A 146 -3.64 7.02 19.74
CA ARG A 146 -4.47 7.10 20.94
C ARG A 146 -3.99 6.11 22.02
N GLN A 147 -3.67 4.88 21.63
CA GLN A 147 -3.14 3.86 22.56
C GLN A 147 -1.76 4.22 23.09
N ALA A 148 -0.86 4.77 22.27
CA ALA A 148 0.45 5.23 22.70
C ALA A 148 0.33 6.36 23.73
N ARG A 149 -0.56 7.34 23.52
CA ARG A 149 -0.83 8.42 24.48
C ARG A 149 -1.44 7.90 25.79
N ALA A 150 -2.35 6.93 25.73
CA ALA A 150 -2.96 6.33 26.90
C ALA A 150 -1.95 5.54 27.76
N ARG A 151 -0.96 4.91 27.14
CA ARG A 151 0.11 4.18 27.86
C ARG A 151 1.13 5.10 28.55
N LEU A 152 1.36 6.30 28.03
CA LEU A 152 2.30 7.28 28.61
C LEU A 152 1.70 8.02 29.81
N SER A 153 0.39 8.18 29.90
CA SER A 153 -0.28 8.92 30.97
C SER A 153 -0.15 8.31 32.38
N PRO A 154 -0.12 6.98 32.62
CA PRO A 154 0.09 6.42 33.95
C PRO A 154 1.54 6.51 34.42
N VAL A 155 2.53 6.44 33.50
CA VAL A 155 3.96 6.52 33.85
C VAL A 155 4.33 7.92 34.33
N THR A 156 3.83 8.97 33.68
CA THR A 156 4.04 10.35 34.13
C THR A 156 3.39 10.64 35.46
N ARG A 157 2.23 10.06 35.76
CA ARG A 157 1.57 10.18 37.06
C ARG A 157 2.33 9.47 38.20
N CYS A 158 2.99 8.34 37.95
CA CYS A 158 3.82 7.65 38.92
C CYS A 158 5.10 8.44 39.26
N LEU A 159 5.71 9.08 38.27
CA LEU A 159 6.91 9.90 38.50
C LEU A 159 6.63 11.18 39.27
N GLN A 160 5.44 11.77 39.10
CA GLN A 160 5.03 12.98 39.86
C GLN A 160 4.63 12.74 41.32
N ARG A 161 4.37 11.48 41.70
CA ARG A 161 4.01 11.10 43.09
C ARG A 161 5.20 10.67 43.96
N ARG A 162 6.45 10.94 43.58
CA ARG A 162 7.59 10.67 44.43
C ARG A 162 7.65 11.79 45.52
N PRO A 163 7.30 11.53 46.79
CA PRO A 163 7.46 12.52 47.84
C PRO A 163 8.96 12.77 48.07
N LYS A 164 9.29 14.05 48.35
CA LYS A 164 10.64 14.48 48.77
C LYS A 164 10.98 13.88 50.11
#